data_57ca24ab45a672c6e5021e071e548f56
#
_entry.id   57ca24ab45a672c6e5021e071e548f56
#
_cell.length_a   1.000
_cell.length_b   1.000
_cell.length_c   1.000
_cell.angle_alpha   90.00
_cell.angle_beta   90.00
_cell.angle_gamma   90.00
#
_symmetry.space_group_name_H-M   'P 1'
#
loop_
_entity.id
_entity.type
_entity.pdbx_description
1 polymer ?
#
loop_
_entity_poly.entity_id
_entity_poly.type
_entity_poly.pdbx_seq_one_letter_code
_entity_poly.pdbx_strand_id
1 'polypeptide(L)'
;MQKRYESIFFINRSYQEKKEEYKSVHEYFEKYFKDTDICVLSSHLVVADVAEMINEAKARFYNVAGVFFSNSIEAEKNLNSEISKLDWDKRIVLENPLVESGGEDEISWQIEKMAEYFTNYLLKQD
;
A
#
# COMPACT_ATOMS: atom_id res chain seq x y z
N MET A 1 -24.96 -7.15 1.33
CA MET A 1 -24.82 -6.28 2.51
C MET A 1 -23.59 -5.38 2.35
N GLN A 2 -23.74 -4.11 2.54
CA GLN A 2 -22.62 -3.17 2.42
C GLN A 2 -21.67 -3.34 3.61
N LYS A 3 -20.37 -3.50 3.30
CA LYS A 3 -19.35 -3.66 4.32
C LYS A 3 -19.10 -2.33 5.04
N ARG A 4 -19.06 -2.37 6.35
CA ARG A 4 -18.85 -1.18 7.16
C ARG A 4 -17.47 -1.22 7.82
N TYR A 5 -16.72 -0.15 7.66
CA TYR A 5 -15.40 0.01 8.27
C TYR A 5 -15.47 1.06 9.37
N GLU A 6 -15.02 0.73 10.56
CA GLU A 6 -15.09 1.60 11.72
C GLU A 6 -13.74 2.09 12.20
N SER A 7 -12.67 1.41 11.80
CA SER A 7 -11.32 1.77 12.26
C SER A 7 -10.30 1.66 11.14
N ILE A 8 -9.31 2.53 11.19
CA ILE A 8 -8.18 2.52 10.25
C ILE A 8 -6.89 2.76 11.02
N PHE A 9 -5.87 1.97 10.70
CA PHE A 9 -4.52 2.16 11.20
C PHE A 9 -3.65 2.60 10.04
N PHE A 10 -2.95 3.70 10.23
CA PHE A 10 -2.14 4.30 9.19
C PHE A 10 -0.75 4.58 9.73
N ILE A 11 0.29 4.06 9.07
CA ILE A 11 1.67 4.35 9.38
C ILE A 11 2.25 5.20 8.26
N ASN A 12 2.69 6.40 8.61
CA ASN A 12 3.22 7.36 7.64
C ASN A 12 4.71 7.20 7.31
N ARG A 13 5.38 6.27 7.98
CA ARG A 13 6.77 5.93 7.68
C ARG A 13 6.89 4.45 7.34
N SER A 14 7.70 4.13 6.34
CA SER A 14 7.91 2.75 5.96
C SER A 14 8.74 2.00 6.99
N TYR A 15 8.61 0.67 7.00
CA TYR A 15 9.46 -0.19 7.81
C TYR A 15 10.94 0.08 7.55
N GLN A 16 11.32 0.25 6.29
CA GLN A 16 12.72 0.41 5.90
C GLN A 16 13.35 1.70 6.42
N GLU A 17 12.56 2.75 6.64
CA GLU A 17 13.06 4.01 7.20
C GLU A 17 13.47 3.90 8.66
N LYS A 18 12.90 2.95 9.40
CA LYS A 18 13.16 2.74 10.82
C LYS A 18 13.54 1.30 11.13
N LYS A 19 14.25 0.67 10.21
CA LYS A 19 14.61 -0.75 10.30
C LYS A 19 15.36 -1.10 11.59
N GLU A 20 16.24 -0.22 12.06
CA GLU A 20 16.98 -0.43 13.31
C GLU A 20 16.08 -0.43 14.53
N GLU A 21 15.06 0.40 14.54
CA GLU A 21 14.07 0.47 15.61
C GLU A 21 13.15 -0.75 15.61
N TYR A 22 12.65 -1.13 14.45
CA TYR A 22 11.72 -2.25 14.31
C TYR A 22 12.41 -3.61 14.33
N LYS A 23 13.66 -3.68 13.92
CA LYS A 23 14.53 -4.86 13.86
C LYS A 23 14.16 -5.89 12.80
N SER A 24 12.93 -6.33 12.72
CA SER A 24 12.46 -7.24 11.69
C SER A 24 11.01 -6.95 11.33
N VAL A 25 10.57 -7.42 10.18
CA VAL A 25 9.17 -7.28 9.76
C VAL A 25 8.25 -7.98 10.76
N HIS A 26 8.62 -9.16 11.23
CA HIS A 26 7.85 -9.88 12.23
C HIS A 26 7.69 -9.07 13.52
N GLU A 27 8.77 -8.52 14.07
CA GLU A 27 8.70 -7.70 15.28
C GLU A 27 7.91 -6.42 15.07
N TYR A 28 8.01 -5.82 13.89
CA TYR A 28 7.21 -4.67 13.53
C TYR A 28 5.71 -4.98 13.64
N PHE A 29 5.26 -6.10 13.11
CA PHE A 29 3.86 -6.52 13.23
C PHE A 29 3.48 -6.89 14.66
N GLU A 30 4.37 -7.54 15.40
CA GLU A 30 4.09 -7.94 16.79
C GLU A 30 3.96 -6.74 17.74
N LYS A 31 4.78 -5.72 17.57
CA LYS A 31 4.90 -4.62 18.55
C LYS A 31 4.18 -3.34 18.15
N TYR A 32 4.10 -3.03 16.86
CA TYR A 32 3.66 -1.72 16.40
C TYR A 32 2.38 -1.76 15.57
N PHE A 33 2.06 -2.90 15.02
CA PHE A 33 0.86 -3.06 14.21
C PHE A 33 -0.38 -3.10 15.09
N LYS A 34 -1.40 -2.35 14.69
CA LYS A 34 -2.68 -2.33 15.41
C LYS A 34 -3.75 -3.03 14.59
N ASP A 35 -4.45 -3.95 15.22
CA ASP A 35 -5.53 -4.70 14.59
C ASP A 35 -6.75 -3.79 14.42
N THR A 36 -6.98 -3.33 13.20
CA THR A 36 -8.09 -2.46 12.83
C THR A 36 -8.75 -3.00 11.56
N ASP A 37 -9.90 -2.44 11.19
CA ASP A 37 -10.63 -2.90 9.99
C ASP A 37 -9.81 -2.69 8.72
N ILE A 38 -9.13 -1.55 8.62
CA ILE A 38 -8.28 -1.22 7.48
C ILE A 38 -6.91 -0.82 8.01
N CYS A 39 -5.85 -1.37 7.40
CA CYS A 39 -4.48 -1.01 7.72
C CYS A 39 -3.79 -0.53 6.45
N VAL A 40 -3.16 0.64 6.52
CA VAL A 40 -2.43 1.21 5.40
C VAL A 40 -0.97 1.37 5.79
N LEU A 41 -0.11 0.65 5.10
CA LEU A 41 1.33 0.64 5.36
C LEU A 41 2.06 1.02 4.07
N SER A 42 3.09 1.85 4.20
CA SER A 42 3.96 2.16 3.07
C SER A 42 5.22 1.31 3.14
N SER A 43 5.83 1.07 1.99
CA SER A 43 7.06 0.30 1.91
C SER A 43 7.94 0.80 0.77
N HIS A 44 9.26 0.72 0.97
CA HIS A 44 10.22 0.86 -0.10
C HIS A 44 10.22 -0.41 -0.96
N LEU A 45 10.82 -0.33 -2.13
CA LEU A 45 10.87 -1.42 -3.10
C LEU A 45 11.92 -2.47 -2.72
N VAL A 46 11.70 -3.15 -1.62
CA VAL A 46 12.54 -4.24 -1.12
C VAL A 46 11.71 -5.53 -1.16
N VAL A 47 11.95 -6.36 -2.14
CA VAL A 47 11.14 -7.56 -2.43
C VAL A 47 10.98 -8.45 -1.21
N ALA A 48 12.07 -8.77 -0.53
CA ALA A 48 12.04 -9.66 0.64
C ALA A 48 11.19 -9.09 1.78
N ASP A 49 11.33 -7.79 2.05
CA ASP A 49 10.56 -7.13 3.11
C ASP A 49 9.07 -7.12 2.78
N VAL A 50 8.72 -6.79 1.54
CA VAL A 50 7.32 -6.77 1.11
C VAL A 50 6.71 -8.17 1.17
N ALA A 51 7.44 -9.19 0.75
CA ALA A 51 6.98 -10.58 0.84
C ALA A 51 6.68 -10.98 2.29
N GLU A 52 7.54 -10.60 3.23
CA GLU A 52 7.31 -10.87 4.65
C GLU A 52 6.12 -10.08 5.19
N MET A 53 5.94 -8.83 4.77
CA MET A 53 4.79 -8.02 5.17
C MET A 53 3.47 -8.65 4.72
N ILE A 54 3.42 -9.16 3.51
CA ILE A 54 2.24 -9.87 3.00
C ILE A 54 1.95 -11.10 3.88
N ASN A 55 2.97 -11.90 4.16
CA ASN A 55 2.83 -13.11 4.97
C ASN A 55 2.36 -12.80 6.39
N GLU A 56 2.93 -11.77 7.01
CA GLU A 56 2.54 -11.37 8.37
C GLU A 56 1.10 -10.86 8.42
N ALA A 57 0.67 -10.10 7.42
CA ALA A 57 -0.71 -9.62 7.34
C ALA A 57 -1.69 -10.77 7.13
N LYS A 58 -1.37 -11.72 6.25
CA LYS A 58 -2.21 -12.90 6.01
C LYS A 58 -2.30 -13.80 7.24
N ALA A 59 -1.21 -13.93 7.99
CA ALA A 59 -1.21 -14.69 9.24
C ALA A 59 -2.15 -14.08 10.28
N ARG A 60 -2.48 -12.80 10.14
CA ARG A 60 -3.43 -12.08 10.98
C ARG A 60 -4.82 -11.95 10.35
N PHE A 61 -5.07 -12.75 9.32
CA PHE A 61 -6.38 -12.87 8.64
C PHE A 61 -6.78 -11.62 7.83
N TYR A 62 -5.82 -10.83 7.38
CA TYR A 62 -6.09 -9.71 6.47
C TYR A 62 -6.05 -10.15 5.02
N ASN A 63 -6.92 -9.57 4.23
CA ASN A 63 -6.77 -9.55 2.79
C ASN A 63 -5.76 -8.45 2.47
N VAL A 64 -4.80 -8.74 1.61
CA VAL A 64 -3.68 -7.83 1.37
C VAL A 64 -3.74 -7.30 -0.06
N ALA A 65 -3.88 -5.99 -0.18
CA ALA A 65 -3.86 -5.32 -1.47
C ALA A 65 -2.56 -4.53 -1.65
N GLY A 66 -1.95 -4.69 -2.81
CA GLY A 66 -0.82 -3.86 -3.21
C GLY A 66 -1.33 -2.68 -4.02
N VAL A 67 -0.92 -1.47 -3.63
CA VAL A 67 -1.27 -0.25 -4.34
C VAL A 67 -0.02 0.28 -5.04
N PHE A 68 -0.08 0.38 -6.35
CA PHE A 68 1.03 0.80 -7.21
C PHE A 68 0.67 2.06 -7.96
N PHE A 69 1.65 2.95 -8.13
CA PHE A 69 1.46 4.15 -8.93
C PHE A 69 2.03 3.94 -10.32
N SER A 70 1.32 4.34 -11.34
CA SER A 70 1.68 4.06 -12.73
C SER A 70 3.05 4.63 -13.11
N ASN A 71 3.39 5.84 -12.65
CA ASN A 71 4.70 6.43 -12.94
C ASN A 71 5.86 5.66 -12.30
N SER A 72 5.65 5.09 -11.12
CA SER A 72 6.67 4.28 -10.45
C SER A 72 6.92 2.96 -11.17
N ILE A 73 5.86 2.35 -11.69
CA ILE A 73 5.96 1.12 -12.48
C ILE A 73 6.80 1.38 -13.73
N GLU A 74 6.58 2.50 -14.41
CA GLU A 74 7.33 2.88 -15.60
C GLU A 74 8.80 3.19 -15.30
N ALA A 75 9.07 3.88 -14.19
CA ALA A 75 10.41 4.30 -13.82
C ALA A 75 11.29 3.17 -13.29
N GLU A 76 10.72 2.22 -12.56
CA GLU A 76 11.44 1.14 -11.90
C GLU A 76 10.88 -0.23 -12.24
N LYS A 77 10.87 -0.55 -13.54
CA LYS A 77 10.22 -1.74 -14.08
C LYS A 77 10.59 -3.05 -13.42
N ASN A 78 11.88 -3.28 -13.14
CA ASN A 78 12.33 -4.58 -12.63
C ASN A 78 11.82 -4.85 -11.21
N LEU A 79 12.05 -3.91 -10.29
CA LEU A 79 11.63 -4.07 -8.89
C LEU A 79 10.12 -4.09 -8.75
N ASN A 80 9.42 -3.19 -9.43
CA ASN A 80 7.97 -3.15 -9.38
C ASN A 80 7.36 -4.40 -10.01
N SER A 81 7.96 -4.93 -11.08
CA SER A 81 7.50 -6.16 -11.70
C SER A 81 7.60 -7.34 -10.73
N GLU A 82 8.73 -7.47 -10.02
CA GLU A 82 8.93 -8.54 -9.03
C GLU A 82 7.95 -8.41 -7.87
N ILE A 83 7.81 -7.22 -7.31
CA ILE A 83 6.89 -6.95 -6.20
C ILE A 83 5.45 -7.19 -6.63
N SER A 84 5.08 -6.79 -7.83
CA SER A 84 3.74 -6.98 -8.38
C SER A 84 3.35 -8.45 -8.51
N LYS A 85 4.33 -9.35 -8.61
CA LYS A 85 4.10 -10.80 -8.73
C LYS A 85 3.99 -11.52 -7.40
N LEU A 86 4.17 -10.82 -6.28
CA LEU A 86 4.05 -11.43 -4.96
C LEU A 86 2.61 -11.86 -4.69
N ASP A 87 2.40 -12.49 -3.57
CA ASP A 87 1.13 -13.15 -3.24
C ASP A 87 0.06 -12.17 -2.72
N TRP A 88 -0.24 -11.16 -3.52
CA TRP A 88 -1.30 -10.21 -3.22
C TRP A 88 -2.68 -10.83 -3.42
N ASP A 89 -3.63 -10.47 -2.58
CA ASP A 89 -5.04 -10.80 -2.82
C ASP A 89 -5.63 -9.90 -3.91
N LYS A 90 -5.15 -8.65 -3.99
CA LYS A 90 -5.57 -7.70 -5.01
C LYS A 90 -4.42 -6.75 -5.35
N ARG A 91 -4.29 -6.41 -6.64
CA ARG A 91 -3.37 -5.37 -7.10
C ARG A 91 -4.17 -4.20 -7.64
N ILE A 92 -3.84 -3.02 -7.18
CA ILE A 92 -4.50 -1.78 -7.58
C ILE A 92 -3.44 -0.87 -8.19
N VAL A 93 -3.67 -0.42 -9.41
CA VAL A 93 -2.79 0.55 -10.07
C VAL A 93 -3.51 1.87 -10.15
N LEU A 94 -2.95 2.89 -9.52
CA LEU A 94 -3.48 4.25 -9.55
C LEU A 94 -2.76 5.06 -10.61
N GLU A 95 -3.52 5.73 -11.45
CA GLU A 95 -2.99 6.55 -12.52
C GLU A 95 -2.42 7.86 -11.96
N ASN A 96 -1.12 8.03 -12.09
CA ASN A 96 -0.43 9.25 -11.69
C ASN A 96 0.68 9.59 -12.68
N PRO A 97 0.33 9.91 -13.93
CA PRO A 97 1.34 10.23 -14.94
C PRO A 97 2.19 11.43 -14.51
N LEU A 98 3.47 11.42 -14.94
CA LEU A 98 4.37 12.52 -14.66
C LEU A 98 3.87 13.81 -15.31
N VAL A 99 3.86 14.89 -14.54
CA VAL A 99 3.46 16.20 -15.01
C VAL A 99 4.71 17.03 -15.30
N GLU A 100 4.97 17.33 -16.57
CA GLU A 100 6.16 18.07 -16.98
C GLU A 100 6.13 19.53 -16.54
N SER A 101 4.96 20.13 -16.52
CA SER A 101 4.79 21.50 -16.03
C SER A 101 4.01 21.44 -14.72
N GLY A 102 4.68 21.43 -13.58
CA GLY A 102 4.11 21.23 -12.27
C GLY A 102 2.96 22.14 -11.88
N GLY A 103 1.79 21.97 -12.51
CA GLY A 103 0.58 22.66 -12.12
C GLY A 103 -0.02 22.04 -10.87
N GLU A 104 -0.19 22.86 -9.82
CA GLU A 104 -0.83 22.42 -8.58
C GLU A 104 -2.23 21.86 -8.83
N ASP A 105 -2.97 22.45 -9.76
CA ASP A 105 -4.32 22.04 -10.12
C ASP A 105 -4.36 20.63 -10.69
N GLU A 106 -3.38 20.26 -11.50
CA GLU A 106 -3.31 18.93 -12.09
C GLU A 106 -2.93 17.88 -11.05
N ILE A 107 -2.01 18.21 -10.14
CA ILE A 107 -1.64 17.33 -9.02
C ILE A 107 -2.84 17.11 -8.12
N SER A 108 -3.58 18.18 -7.78
CA SER A 108 -4.78 18.09 -6.96
C SER A 108 -5.84 17.21 -7.63
N TRP A 109 -6.01 17.34 -8.92
CA TRP A 109 -6.97 16.52 -9.69
C TRP A 109 -6.57 15.03 -9.64
N GLN A 110 -5.28 14.71 -9.81
CA GLN A 110 -4.79 13.33 -9.71
C GLN A 110 -5.05 12.75 -8.33
N ILE A 111 -4.78 13.50 -7.27
CA ILE A 111 -5.02 13.06 -5.89
C ILE A 111 -6.51 12.77 -5.67
N GLU A 112 -7.39 13.65 -6.14
CA GLU A 112 -8.83 13.44 -6.05
C GLU A 112 -9.27 12.15 -6.76
N LYS A 113 -8.76 11.91 -7.96
CA LYS A 113 -9.09 10.72 -8.73
C LYS A 113 -8.59 9.44 -8.04
N MET A 114 -7.40 9.46 -7.48
CA MET A 114 -6.87 8.33 -6.72
C MET A 114 -7.71 8.05 -5.48
N ALA A 115 -8.05 9.09 -4.73
CA ALA A 115 -8.88 8.96 -3.53
C ALA A 115 -10.27 8.41 -3.87
N GLU A 116 -10.89 8.90 -4.94
CA GLU A 116 -12.19 8.43 -5.42
C GLU A 116 -12.13 6.95 -5.82
N TYR A 117 -11.12 6.57 -6.58
CA TYR A 117 -10.92 5.18 -6.99
C TYR A 117 -10.77 4.26 -5.77
N PHE A 118 -9.92 4.65 -4.82
CA PHE A 118 -9.66 3.85 -3.63
C PHE A 118 -10.90 3.72 -2.75
N THR A 119 -11.63 4.81 -2.56
CA THR A 119 -12.89 4.82 -1.81
C THR A 119 -13.90 3.87 -2.44
N ASN A 120 -14.07 3.95 -3.75
CA ASN A 120 -14.99 3.06 -4.47
C ASN A 120 -14.57 1.60 -4.36
N TYR A 121 -13.26 1.34 -4.42
CA TYR A 121 -12.75 -0.02 -4.23
C TYR A 121 -13.14 -0.57 -2.86
N LEU A 122 -12.92 0.20 -1.79
CA LEU A 122 -13.27 -0.23 -0.43
C LEU A 122 -14.76 -0.47 -0.25
N LEU A 123 -15.60 0.40 -0.81
CA LEU A 123 -17.05 0.29 -0.68
C LEU A 123 -17.64 -0.92 -1.42
N LYS A 124 -16.92 -1.44 -2.41
CA LYS A 124 -17.35 -2.60 -3.21
C LYS A 124 -16.86 -3.93 -2.66
N GLN A 125 -16.08 -3.94 -1.60
CA GLN A 125 -15.63 -5.19 -0.96
C GLN A 125 -16.74 -5.80 -0.14
N ASP A 126 -17.04 -7.05 -0.41
CA ASP A 126 -18.01 -7.83 0.36
C ASP A 126 -17.32 -8.74 1.38
#